data_1e219879f0c5091f81db85896ee3eea1
#
_entry.id   1e219879f0c5091f81db85896ee3eea1
#
_cell.length_a   1.000
_cell.length_b   1.000
_cell.length_c   1.000
_cell.angle_alpha   90.00
_cell.angle_beta   90.00
_cell.angle_gamma   90.00
#
_symmetry.space_group_name_H-M   'P 1'
#
loop_
_entity.id
_entity.type
_entity.pdbx_description
1 polymer ?
#
loop_
_entity_poly.entity_id
_entity_poly.type
_entity_poly.pdbx_seq_one_letter_code
_entity_poly.pdbx_strand_id
1 'polypeptide(L)'
;MDFWHNSFSQTEQESCSSKVAAACRYIKLHYQQDISLDKLAEILTINASYLSYIFKKETGSTIVQYLTNVRMEQACELLCHRPDLTMEEIALQTGYNSTTYFHKIFRSKFGVSPRQWQQTMSENKN
;
A
#
# COMPACT_ATOMS: atom_id res chain seq x y z
N MET A 1 6.65 6.43 12.55
CA MET A 1 6.83 7.57 12.21
C MET A 1 6.16 7.98 11.04
N ASP A 2 5.75 9.07 10.98
CA ASP A 2 4.89 9.33 10.07
C ASP A 2 5.28 10.48 9.30
N PHE A 3 6.14 10.22 8.39
CA PHE A 3 6.61 11.11 7.38
C PHE A 3 5.49 11.86 6.71
N TRP A 4 4.39 11.18 6.48
CA TRP A 4 3.25 11.77 5.80
C TRP A 4 2.59 12.89 6.57
N HIS A 5 2.53 12.78 7.88
CA HIS A 5 1.92 13.81 8.68
C HIS A 5 2.64 15.13 8.55
N ASN A 6 3.96 15.07 8.55
CA ASN A 6 4.73 16.30 8.42
C ASN A 6 4.53 16.95 7.08
N SER A 7 4.36 16.13 6.04
CA SER A 7 4.20 16.67 4.69
C SER A 7 2.90 17.43 4.51
N PHE A 8 1.90 17.11 5.31
CA PHE A 8 0.58 17.67 5.08
C PHE A 8 0.14 18.65 6.14
N SER A 9 1.08 19.25 6.83
CA SER A 9 0.72 20.18 7.88
C SER A 9 0.49 21.60 7.37
N GLN A 10 0.76 21.88 6.11
CA GLN A 10 0.72 23.24 5.60
C GLN A 10 -0.65 23.61 5.08
N THR A 11 -1.14 24.76 5.51
CA THR A 11 -2.46 25.20 5.08
C THR A 11 -2.51 25.61 3.63
N GLU A 12 -1.42 26.11 3.11
CA GLU A 12 -1.43 26.55 1.72
C GLU A 12 -1.58 25.43 0.73
N GLN A 13 -1.42 24.18 1.18
CA GLN A 13 -1.59 23.03 0.34
C GLN A 13 -2.93 22.35 0.51
N GLU A 14 -3.83 23.00 1.22
CA GLU A 14 -5.05 22.36 1.61
C GLU A 14 -5.85 21.76 0.48
N SER A 15 -6.03 22.48 -0.61
CA SER A 15 -6.89 21.99 -1.67
C SER A 15 -6.34 20.73 -2.33
N CYS A 16 -5.05 20.72 -2.69
CA CYS A 16 -4.43 19.55 -3.28
C CYS A 16 -4.14 18.49 -2.24
N SER A 17 -3.52 18.90 -1.14
CA SER A 17 -3.10 17.95 -0.11
C SER A 17 -4.27 17.27 0.56
N SER A 18 -5.39 17.96 0.70
CA SER A 18 -6.54 17.35 1.33
C SER A 18 -7.10 16.21 0.48
N LYS A 19 -7.10 16.35 -0.85
CA LYS A 19 -7.52 15.26 -1.73
C LYS A 19 -6.50 14.12 -1.73
N VAL A 20 -5.22 14.44 -1.76
CA VAL A 20 -4.18 13.42 -1.72
C VAL A 20 -4.19 12.72 -0.37
N ALA A 21 -4.34 13.46 0.73
CA ALA A 21 -4.42 12.86 2.06
C ALA A 21 -5.62 11.93 2.17
N ALA A 22 -6.76 12.33 1.60
CA ALA A 22 -7.94 11.49 1.61
C ALA A 22 -7.72 10.22 0.79
N ALA A 23 -7.03 10.35 -0.33
CA ALA A 23 -6.71 9.19 -1.16
C ALA A 23 -5.81 8.21 -0.40
N CYS A 24 -4.77 8.72 0.24
CA CYS A 24 -3.87 7.88 1.03
C CYS A 24 -4.61 7.19 2.16
N ARG A 25 -5.48 7.90 2.83
CA ARG A 25 -6.25 7.34 3.94
C ARG A 25 -7.19 6.26 3.43
N TYR A 26 -7.85 6.52 2.31
CA TYR A 26 -8.74 5.52 1.73
C TYR A 26 -7.98 4.24 1.39
N ILE A 27 -6.82 4.38 0.78
CA ILE A 27 -6.02 3.22 0.40
C ILE A 27 -5.62 2.42 1.65
N LYS A 28 -5.18 3.11 2.70
CA LYS A 28 -4.76 2.43 3.91
C LYS A 28 -5.91 1.71 4.61
N LEU A 29 -7.11 2.23 4.48
CA LEU A 29 -8.28 1.62 5.12
C LEU A 29 -8.89 0.50 4.28
N HIS A 30 -8.69 0.53 2.97
CA HIS A 30 -9.38 -0.40 2.06
C HIS A 30 -8.45 -1.16 1.14
N TYR A 31 -7.19 -1.32 1.52
CA TYR A 31 -6.20 -1.95 0.63
C TYR A 31 -6.55 -3.38 0.27
N GLN A 32 -7.41 -4.03 1.03
CA GLN A 32 -7.82 -5.41 0.75
C GLN A 32 -8.82 -5.48 -0.40
N GLN A 33 -9.37 -4.36 -0.81
CA GLN A 33 -10.34 -4.30 -1.88
C GLN A 33 -9.71 -3.84 -3.16
N ASP A 34 -10.43 -4.01 -4.27
CA ASP A 34 -9.98 -3.47 -5.54
C ASP A 34 -10.05 -1.97 -5.51
N ILE A 35 -8.93 -1.33 -5.75
CA ILE A 35 -8.86 0.12 -5.82
C ILE A 35 -8.22 0.49 -7.14
N SER A 36 -8.91 1.36 -7.88
CA SER A 36 -8.38 1.89 -9.13
C SER A 36 -8.37 3.41 -9.07
N LEU A 37 -7.61 4.01 -9.97
CA LEU A 37 -7.58 5.46 -10.06
C LEU A 37 -8.99 6.02 -10.32
N ASP A 38 -9.72 5.39 -11.24
CA ASP A 38 -11.05 5.88 -11.60
C ASP A 38 -12.01 5.80 -10.43
N LYS A 39 -11.96 4.68 -9.71
CA LYS A 39 -12.83 4.50 -8.55
C LYS A 39 -12.51 5.51 -7.46
N LEU A 40 -11.24 5.72 -7.21
CA LEU A 40 -10.81 6.66 -6.18
C LEU A 40 -11.19 8.09 -6.56
N ALA A 41 -11.00 8.43 -7.82
CA ALA A 41 -11.38 9.77 -8.32
C ALA A 41 -12.87 10.00 -8.15
N GLU A 42 -13.66 8.98 -8.41
CA GLU A 42 -15.11 9.07 -8.26
C GLU A 42 -15.47 9.29 -6.79
N ILE A 43 -14.87 8.53 -5.89
CA ILE A 43 -15.14 8.65 -4.48
C ILE A 43 -14.77 10.05 -3.97
N LEU A 44 -13.67 10.59 -4.45
CA LEU A 44 -13.19 11.89 -4.00
C LEU A 44 -13.79 13.05 -4.81
N THR A 45 -14.62 12.75 -5.77
CA THR A 45 -15.29 13.73 -6.65
C THR A 45 -14.26 14.66 -7.30
N ILE A 46 -13.26 14.08 -7.93
CA ILE A 46 -12.20 14.81 -8.58
C ILE A 46 -11.92 14.13 -9.92
N ASN A 47 -11.39 14.89 -10.86
CA ASN A 47 -11.01 14.35 -12.16
C ASN A 47 -9.88 13.35 -12.01
N ALA A 48 -9.99 12.20 -12.68
CA ALA A 48 -9.00 11.12 -12.53
C ALA A 48 -7.61 11.55 -12.98
N SER A 49 -7.50 12.23 -14.09
CA SER A 49 -6.20 12.68 -14.59
C SER A 49 -5.55 13.66 -13.62
N TYR A 50 -6.35 14.54 -13.07
CA TYR A 50 -5.84 15.51 -12.13
C TYR A 50 -5.41 14.82 -10.83
N LEU A 51 -6.21 13.87 -10.34
CA LEU A 51 -5.84 13.12 -9.15
C LEU A 51 -4.53 12.39 -9.37
N SER A 52 -4.38 11.74 -10.52
CA SER A 52 -3.15 11.03 -10.85
C SER A 52 -1.94 11.97 -10.78
N TYR A 53 -2.11 13.16 -11.33
CA TYR A 53 -1.03 14.15 -11.37
C TYR A 53 -0.65 14.62 -9.97
N ILE A 54 -1.63 15.07 -9.18
CA ILE A 54 -1.30 15.63 -7.86
C ILE A 54 -0.83 14.53 -6.91
N PHE A 55 -1.36 13.34 -7.05
CA PHE A 55 -0.94 12.23 -6.19
C PHE A 55 0.54 11.91 -6.42
N LYS A 56 0.93 11.76 -7.68
CA LYS A 56 2.33 11.49 -8.01
C LYS A 56 3.23 12.65 -7.59
N LYS A 57 2.76 13.87 -7.81
CA LYS A 57 3.55 15.05 -7.46
C LYS A 57 3.80 15.14 -5.97
N GLU A 58 2.80 14.84 -5.17
CA GLU A 58 2.92 15.03 -3.71
C GLU A 58 3.45 13.82 -2.98
N THR A 59 3.19 12.60 -3.47
CA THR A 59 3.66 11.40 -2.77
C THR A 59 4.90 10.79 -3.41
N GLY A 60 5.18 11.15 -4.65
CA GLY A 60 6.28 10.54 -5.39
C GLY A 60 5.94 9.20 -6.01
N SER A 61 4.73 8.69 -5.80
CA SER A 61 4.30 7.40 -6.28
C SER A 61 2.99 7.50 -7.02
N THR A 62 2.75 6.58 -7.95
CA THR A 62 1.42 6.46 -8.52
C THR A 62 0.51 5.84 -7.46
N ILE A 63 -0.80 5.92 -7.71
CA ILE A 63 -1.76 5.30 -6.81
C ILE A 63 -1.54 3.78 -6.75
N VAL A 64 -1.25 3.17 -7.89
CA VAL A 64 -1.00 1.72 -7.92
C VAL A 64 0.24 1.36 -7.12
N GLN A 65 1.30 2.14 -7.25
CA GLN A 65 2.52 1.90 -6.47
C GLN A 65 2.27 2.07 -4.98
N TYR A 66 1.50 3.09 -4.64
CA TYR A 66 1.19 3.35 -3.23
C TYR A 66 0.38 2.19 -2.64
N LEU A 67 -0.63 1.74 -3.37
CA LEU A 67 -1.44 0.61 -2.94
C LEU A 67 -0.58 -0.63 -2.75
N THR A 68 0.32 -0.91 -3.70
CA THR A 68 1.21 -2.05 -3.61
C THR A 68 2.10 -1.94 -2.37
N ASN A 69 2.61 -0.74 -2.09
CA ASN A 69 3.45 -0.55 -0.91
C ASN A 69 2.68 -0.81 0.38
N VAL A 70 1.45 -0.32 0.46
CA VAL A 70 0.62 -0.56 1.64
C VAL A 70 0.38 -2.06 1.82
N ARG A 71 0.03 -2.75 0.74
CA ARG A 71 -0.22 -4.18 0.79
C ARG A 71 1.01 -4.97 1.22
N MET A 72 2.18 -4.57 0.71
CA MET A 72 3.42 -5.27 1.04
C MET A 72 3.81 -5.03 2.49
N GLU A 73 3.58 -3.83 2.99
CA GLU A 73 3.83 -3.55 4.41
C GLU A 73 2.96 -4.42 5.29
N GLN A 74 1.69 -4.57 4.91
CA GLN A 74 0.78 -5.41 5.68
C GLN A 74 1.16 -6.87 5.58
N ALA A 75 1.65 -7.30 4.43
CA ALA A 75 2.13 -8.67 4.27
C ALA A 75 3.30 -8.93 5.23
N CYS A 76 4.22 -7.99 5.33
CA CYS A 76 5.35 -8.11 6.24
C CYS A 76 4.90 -8.19 7.68
N GLU A 77 3.91 -7.38 8.05
CA GLU A 77 3.35 -7.43 9.40
C GLU A 77 2.77 -8.80 9.71
N LEU A 78 2.01 -9.35 8.77
CA LEU A 78 1.42 -10.68 8.97
C LEU A 78 2.49 -11.76 9.04
N LEU A 79 3.50 -11.66 8.19
CA LEU A 79 4.59 -12.64 8.21
C LEU A 79 5.34 -12.63 9.53
N CYS A 80 5.49 -11.45 10.12
CA CYS A 80 6.18 -11.33 11.40
C CYS A 80 5.33 -11.77 12.58
N HIS A 81 4.05 -11.40 12.57
CA HIS A 81 3.24 -11.54 13.77
C HIS A 81 2.22 -12.66 13.71
N ARG A 82 2.00 -13.24 12.55
CA ARG A 82 1.05 -14.33 12.38
C ARG A 82 1.70 -15.49 11.63
N PRO A 83 2.67 -16.17 12.27
CA PRO A 83 3.32 -17.31 11.60
C PRO A 83 2.37 -18.49 11.37
N ASP A 84 1.21 -18.47 12.01
CA ASP A 84 0.19 -19.50 11.82
C ASP A 84 -0.53 -19.40 10.48
N LEU A 85 -0.45 -18.24 9.80
CA LEU A 85 -1.16 -18.06 8.54
C LEU A 85 -0.41 -18.71 7.39
N THR A 86 -1.14 -19.30 6.47
CA THR A 86 -0.56 -19.82 5.23
C THR A 86 -0.28 -18.66 4.28
N MET A 87 0.55 -18.93 3.28
CA MET A 87 0.82 -17.92 2.26
C MET A 87 -0.45 -17.54 1.51
N GLU A 88 -1.34 -18.50 1.32
CA GLU A 88 -2.63 -18.22 0.67
C GLU A 88 -3.46 -17.26 1.49
N GLU A 89 -3.48 -17.46 2.79
CA GLU A 89 -4.24 -16.59 3.68
C GLU A 89 -3.66 -15.19 3.70
N ILE A 90 -2.34 -15.09 3.74
CA ILE A 90 -1.68 -13.78 3.73
C ILE A 90 -1.96 -13.04 2.43
N ALA A 91 -1.87 -13.76 1.30
CA ALA A 91 -2.17 -13.15 0.01
C ALA A 91 -3.59 -12.59 0.00
N LEU A 92 -4.53 -13.39 0.46
CA LEU A 92 -5.93 -12.99 0.47
C LEU A 92 -6.17 -11.79 1.38
N GLN A 93 -5.60 -11.82 2.57
CA GLN A 93 -5.78 -10.75 3.54
C GLN A 93 -5.14 -9.44 3.10
N THR A 94 -4.18 -9.49 2.20
CA THR A 94 -3.54 -8.28 1.70
C THR A 94 -4.09 -7.82 0.36
N GLY A 95 -5.15 -8.49 -0.13
CA GLY A 95 -5.85 -8.00 -1.30
C GLY A 95 -5.53 -8.72 -2.60
N TYR A 96 -4.89 -9.88 -2.53
CA TYR A 96 -4.51 -10.62 -3.73
C TYR A 96 -5.33 -11.90 -3.83
N ASN A 97 -5.91 -12.13 -4.99
CA ASN A 97 -6.70 -13.34 -5.23
C ASN A 97 -5.84 -14.51 -5.65
N SER A 98 -4.61 -14.27 -6.00
CA SER A 98 -3.70 -15.31 -6.48
C SER A 98 -2.44 -15.31 -5.65
N THR A 99 -2.13 -16.45 -5.06
CA THR A 99 -0.90 -16.61 -4.29
C THR A 99 0.33 -16.45 -5.19
N THR A 100 0.22 -16.95 -6.42
CA THR A 100 1.31 -16.83 -7.39
C THR A 100 1.62 -15.37 -7.68
N TYR A 101 0.59 -14.57 -7.89
CA TYR A 101 0.78 -13.15 -8.15
C TYR A 101 1.33 -12.42 -6.92
N PHE A 102 0.83 -12.79 -5.75
CA PHE A 102 1.35 -12.24 -4.49
C PHE A 102 2.84 -12.49 -4.37
N HIS A 103 3.27 -13.74 -4.62
CA HIS A 103 4.70 -14.08 -4.57
C HIS A 103 5.49 -13.25 -5.56
N LYS A 104 4.97 -13.08 -6.76
CA LYS A 104 5.67 -12.32 -7.78
C LYS A 104 5.88 -10.87 -7.34
N ILE A 105 4.83 -10.25 -6.82
CA ILE A 105 4.91 -8.86 -6.36
C ILE A 105 5.86 -8.75 -5.18
N PHE A 106 5.77 -9.68 -4.23
CA PHE A 106 6.64 -9.66 -3.05
C PHE A 106 8.10 -9.77 -3.45
N ARG A 107 8.42 -10.72 -4.32
CA ARG A 107 9.81 -10.88 -4.76
C ARG A 107 10.31 -9.67 -5.53
N SER A 108 9.43 -9.07 -6.31
CA SER A 108 9.79 -7.87 -7.05
C SER A 108 10.17 -6.73 -6.11
N LYS A 109 9.46 -6.63 -4.99
CA LYS A 109 9.70 -5.55 -4.04
C LYS A 109 10.88 -5.83 -3.12
N PHE A 110 10.99 -7.05 -2.62
CA PHE A 110 11.96 -7.35 -1.56
C PHE A 110 13.13 -8.21 -2.02
N GLY A 111 13.07 -8.74 -3.23
CA GLY A 111 14.17 -9.54 -3.76
C GLY A 111 14.17 -11.00 -3.35
N VAL A 112 13.32 -11.39 -2.41
CA VAL A 112 13.22 -12.76 -1.94
C VAL A 112 11.76 -13.15 -1.80
N SER A 113 11.49 -14.43 -1.66
CA SER A 113 10.13 -14.90 -1.48
C SER A 113 9.62 -14.54 -0.09
N PRO A 114 8.30 -14.52 0.11
CA PRO A 114 7.75 -14.24 1.43
C PRO A 114 8.27 -15.19 2.50
N ARG A 115 8.40 -16.48 2.17
CA ARG A 115 8.88 -17.43 3.15
C ARG A 115 10.34 -17.20 3.50
N GLN A 116 11.16 -16.90 2.52
CA GLN A 116 12.55 -16.57 2.77
C GLN A 116 12.69 -15.33 3.64
N TRP A 117 11.88 -14.34 3.33
CA TRP A 117 11.87 -13.10 4.11
C TRP A 117 11.48 -13.38 5.55
N GLN A 118 10.44 -14.21 5.74
CA GLN A 118 9.96 -14.56 7.06
C GLN A 118 11.04 -15.28 7.88
N GLN A 119 11.75 -16.20 7.24
CA GLN A 119 12.81 -16.94 7.90
C GLN A 119 13.95 -16.02 8.31
N THR A 120 14.32 -15.10 7.42
CA THR A 120 15.39 -14.16 7.73
C THR A 120 15.02 -13.26 8.89
N MET A 121 13.78 -12.80 8.92
CA MET A 121 13.33 -11.95 10.03
C MET A 121 13.30 -12.70 11.34
N SER A 122 12.88 -13.96 11.31
CA SER A 122 12.89 -14.79 12.52
C SER A 122 14.29 -14.97 13.07
N GLU A 123 15.24 -15.22 12.19
CA GLU A 123 16.62 -15.40 12.60
C GLU A 123 17.19 -14.13 13.18
N ASN A 124 16.85 -13.00 12.60
CA ASN A 124 17.36 -11.72 13.05
C ASN A 124 16.81 -11.31 14.40
N LYS A 125 15.70 -11.91 14.81
CA LYS A 125 15.14 -11.60 16.10
C LYS A 125 15.92 -12.21 17.25
N ASN A 126 16.70 -13.21 16.95
CA ASN A 126 17.53 -13.84 17.95
C ASN A 126 18.88 -13.15 18.00
#